data_ec88e4ab6b0a24f3a64b915c69c81025
#
_entry.id   ec88e4ab6b0a24f3a64b915c69c81025
#
_cell.length_a   1.000
_cell.length_b   1.000
_cell.length_c   1.000
_cell.angle_alpha   90.00
_cell.angle_beta   90.00
_cell.angle_gamma   90.00
#
_symmetry.space_group_name_H-M   'P 1'
#
loop_
_entity.id
_entity.type
_entity.pdbx_description
1 polymer ?
#
loop_
_entity_poly.entity_id
_entity_poly.type
_entity_poly.pdbx_seq_one_letter_code
_entity_poly.pdbx_strand_id
1 'polypeptide(L)'
;SRLMTHSLHVGFLVALTYLLYPPQQRGRATRIPIHDLLLAAAGFSLALYHWIYEADLIQRSGDPTTTDLIVGTIVIVMVFEAARRILGLALPIVCGLFLAYGLFGQYLPEAIAHRGYGFDQIVNQLFLGTEGIYGIPTLVSATYIFLFILFGSFLEHAGMIRLFNALALGLVGHAQGGPAKVAVISSGLMGTISGSGVANVLTVGQFTIPLMKRFGYTPV
;
A
#
# COMPACT_ATOMS: atom_id res chain seq x y z
N SER A 1 18.80 -11.61 -5.11
CA SER A 1 18.30 -12.20 -3.86
C SER A 1 16.88 -11.71 -3.57
N ARG A 2 16.21 -12.31 -2.59
CA ARG A 2 14.85 -11.89 -2.17
C ARG A 2 14.87 -10.44 -1.65
N LEU A 3 15.88 -10.07 -0.90
CA LEU A 3 16.02 -8.74 -0.32
C LEU A 3 16.10 -7.63 -1.39
N MET A 4 16.77 -7.89 -2.50
CA MET A 4 16.82 -6.95 -3.65
C MET A 4 15.43 -6.69 -4.23
N THR A 5 14.63 -7.74 -4.44
CA THR A 5 13.27 -7.58 -4.97
C THR A 5 12.41 -6.75 -4.02
N HIS A 6 12.52 -7.01 -2.70
CA HIS A 6 11.77 -6.28 -1.68
C HIS A 6 12.19 -4.81 -1.63
N SER A 7 13.49 -4.53 -1.66
CA SER A 7 13.99 -3.16 -1.59
C SER A 7 13.62 -2.34 -2.83
N LEU A 8 13.69 -2.90 -4.02
CA LEU A 8 13.21 -2.26 -5.24
C LEU A 8 11.71 -1.97 -5.18
N HIS A 9 10.92 -2.95 -4.73
CA HIS A 9 9.47 -2.78 -4.61
C HIS A 9 9.11 -1.65 -3.64
N VAL A 10 9.73 -1.63 -2.45
CA VAL A 10 9.53 -0.54 -1.47
C VAL A 10 10.00 0.79 -2.04
N GLY A 11 11.14 0.84 -2.72
CA GLY A 11 11.64 2.05 -3.36
C GLY A 11 10.65 2.63 -4.38
N PHE A 12 10.09 1.79 -5.24
CA PHE A 12 9.04 2.19 -6.17
C PHE A 12 7.78 2.67 -5.45
N LEU A 13 7.31 1.94 -4.43
CA LEU A 13 6.12 2.34 -3.66
C LEU A 13 6.31 3.69 -2.98
N VAL A 14 7.45 3.91 -2.34
CA VAL A 14 7.78 5.18 -1.67
C VAL A 14 7.87 6.30 -2.72
N ALA A 15 8.60 6.10 -3.81
CA ALA A 15 8.73 7.10 -4.87
C ALA A 15 7.36 7.47 -5.47
N LEU A 16 6.55 6.47 -5.85
CA LEU A 16 5.20 6.69 -6.40
C LEU A 16 4.29 7.40 -5.39
N THR A 17 4.39 7.05 -4.10
CA THR A 17 3.60 7.70 -3.06
C THR A 17 3.90 9.21 -3.00
N TYR A 18 5.18 9.59 -3.00
CA TYR A 18 5.56 11.00 -2.98
C TYR A 18 5.16 11.76 -4.23
N LEU A 19 5.17 11.09 -5.39
CA LEU A 19 4.77 11.69 -6.66
C LEU A 19 3.25 11.83 -6.81
N LEU A 20 2.48 10.88 -6.31
CA LEU A 20 1.03 10.80 -6.51
C LEU A 20 0.22 11.41 -5.37
N TYR A 21 0.77 11.43 -4.14
CA TYR A 21 0.07 11.88 -2.93
C TYR A 21 0.78 13.07 -2.28
N PRO A 22 0.50 14.32 -2.73
CA PRO A 22 1.09 15.50 -2.13
C PRO A 22 0.60 15.68 -0.67
N PRO A 23 1.41 16.29 0.22
CA PRO A 23 1.12 16.37 1.66
C PRO A 23 -0.08 17.25 2.01
N GLN A 24 -0.47 18.13 1.12
CA GLN A 24 -1.63 19.02 1.29
C GLN A 24 -2.68 18.71 0.21
N GLN A 25 -3.81 18.13 0.63
CA GLN A 25 -5.01 17.92 -0.22
C GLN A 25 -5.75 19.24 -0.55
N ARG A 26 -5.08 20.36 -0.69
CA ARG A 26 -5.68 21.65 -1.07
C ARG A 26 -5.52 21.87 -2.56
N GLY A 27 -6.57 21.51 -3.30
CA GLY A 27 -6.71 21.85 -4.72
C GLY A 27 -5.86 20.96 -5.64
N ARG A 28 -6.36 20.76 -6.87
CA ARG A 28 -5.63 20.11 -7.96
C ARG A 28 -4.31 20.86 -8.21
N ALA A 29 -3.26 20.53 -7.50
CA ALA A 29 -1.93 20.98 -7.84
C ALA A 29 -1.55 20.35 -9.18
N THR A 30 -1.55 21.14 -10.24
CA THR A 30 -1.16 20.71 -11.60
C THR A 30 0.35 20.47 -11.72
N ARG A 31 1.12 20.73 -10.68
CA ARG A 31 2.59 20.56 -10.67
C ARG A 31 3.02 19.85 -9.40
N ILE A 32 3.87 18.84 -9.56
CA ILE A 32 4.51 18.16 -8.44
C ILE A 32 5.49 19.12 -7.78
N PRO A 33 5.42 19.34 -6.46
CA PRO A 33 6.38 20.19 -5.74
C PRO A 33 7.80 19.62 -5.85
N ILE A 34 8.79 20.47 -5.98
CA ILE A 34 10.21 20.07 -6.13
C ILE A 34 10.66 19.21 -4.93
N HIS A 35 10.20 19.51 -3.71
CA HIS A 35 10.54 18.73 -2.52
C HIS A 35 10.01 17.29 -2.60
N ASP A 36 8.83 17.07 -3.18
CA ASP A 36 8.28 15.70 -3.35
C ASP A 36 9.05 14.92 -4.43
N LEU A 37 9.51 15.61 -5.47
CA LEU A 37 10.40 15.01 -6.47
C LEU A 37 11.74 14.60 -5.85
N LEU A 38 12.33 15.45 -5.00
CA LEU A 38 13.57 15.15 -4.28
C LEU A 38 13.37 13.97 -3.30
N LEU A 39 12.27 13.96 -2.56
CA LEU A 39 11.93 12.85 -1.66
C LEU A 39 11.70 11.53 -2.42
N ALA A 40 11.03 11.58 -3.56
CA ALA A 40 10.82 10.40 -4.40
C ALA A 40 12.16 9.85 -4.92
N ALA A 41 13.04 10.72 -5.42
CA ALA A 41 14.37 10.35 -5.88
C ALA A 41 15.23 9.80 -4.73
N ALA A 42 15.20 10.44 -3.56
CA ALA A 42 15.91 9.97 -2.38
C ALA A 42 15.41 8.60 -1.92
N GLY A 43 14.08 8.40 -1.82
CA GLY A 43 13.49 7.12 -1.43
C GLY A 43 13.85 5.98 -2.36
N PHE A 44 13.84 6.24 -3.66
CA PHE A 44 14.28 5.25 -4.65
C PHE A 44 15.78 4.95 -4.53
N SER A 45 16.62 5.98 -4.40
CA SER A 45 18.07 5.83 -4.26
C SER A 45 18.45 5.05 -2.99
N LEU A 46 17.77 5.32 -1.87
CA LEU A 46 18.00 4.60 -0.61
C LEU A 46 17.57 3.14 -0.69
N ALA A 47 16.57 2.80 -1.50
CA ALA A 47 16.21 1.42 -1.76
C ALA A 47 17.32 0.66 -2.52
N LEU A 48 18.10 1.35 -3.37
CA LEU A 48 19.25 0.75 -4.06
C LEU A 48 20.40 0.43 -3.10
N TYR A 49 20.39 0.94 -1.88
CA TYR A 49 21.41 0.65 -0.87
C TYR A 49 21.57 -0.85 -0.64
N HIS A 50 20.46 -1.58 -0.49
CA HIS A 50 20.49 -3.03 -0.35
C HIS A 50 21.00 -3.75 -1.60
N TRP A 51 20.82 -3.16 -2.76
CA TRP A 51 21.38 -3.73 -4.00
C TRP A 51 22.90 -3.60 -4.06
N ILE A 52 23.41 -2.42 -3.74
CA ILE A 52 24.84 -2.11 -3.87
C ILE A 52 25.65 -2.83 -2.80
N TYR A 53 25.12 -2.88 -1.57
CA TYR A 53 25.84 -3.39 -0.40
C TYR A 53 25.36 -4.77 0.08
N GLU A 54 24.63 -5.53 -0.74
CA GLU A 54 24.05 -6.82 -0.34
C GLU A 54 25.08 -7.79 0.26
N ALA A 55 26.22 -7.96 -0.39
CA ALA A 55 27.26 -8.87 0.08
C ALA A 55 27.83 -8.45 1.45
N ASP A 56 28.05 -7.15 1.63
CA ASP A 56 28.58 -6.60 2.87
C ASP A 56 27.55 -6.67 4.01
N LEU A 57 26.27 -6.43 3.71
CA LEU A 57 25.18 -6.49 4.69
C LEU A 57 24.95 -7.93 5.20
N ILE A 58 25.09 -8.93 4.33
CA ILE A 58 25.00 -10.34 4.72
C ILE A 58 26.14 -10.71 5.66
N GLN A 59 27.36 -10.25 5.37
CA GLN A 59 28.54 -10.53 6.21
C GLN A 59 28.47 -9.82 7.57
N ARG A 60 27.84 -8.65 7.62
CA ARG A 60 27.69 -7.81 8.83
C ARG A 60 26.34 -8.01 9.53
N SER A 61 25.62 -9.09 9.24
CA SER A 61 24.30 -9.33 9.82
C SER A 61 24.33 -9.31 11.35
N GLY A 62 23.59 -8.38 11.95
CA GLY A 62 23.53 -8.18 13.40
C GLY A 62 24.51 -7.14 13.97
N ASP A 63 25.43 -6.62 13.16
CA ASP A 63 26.39 -5.56 13.57
C ASP A 63 26.33 -4.37 12.58
N PRO A 64 25.30 -3.51 12.66
CA PRO A 64 25.11 -2.42 11.74
C PRO A 64 26.15 -1.33 11.90
N THR A 65 26.69 -0.84 10.80
CA THR A 65 27.56 0.33 10.81
C THR A 65 26.77 1.62 11.03
N THR A 66 27.46 2.70 11.42
CA THR A 66 26.82 4.03 11.57
C THR A 66 26.10 4.47 10.29
N THR A 67 26.65 4.14 9.11
CA THR A 67 26.03 4.43 7.81
C THR A 67 24.73 3.65 7.65
N ASP A 68 24.72 2.36 7.99
CA ASP A 68 23.52 1.52 7.94
C ASP A 68 22.40 2.08 8.85
N LEU A 69 22.77 2.56 10.04
CA LEU A 69 21.83 3.18 10.98
C LEU A 69 21.24 4.48 10.44
N ILE A 70 22.06 5.34 9.83
CA ILE A 70 21.59 6.61 9.24
C ILE A 70 20.65 6.33 8.08
N VAL A 71 21.07 5.50 7.12
CA VAL A 71 20.25 5.13 5.95
C VAL A 71 18.95 4.46 6.39
N GLY A 72 19.02 3.50 7.31
CA GLY A 72 17.85 2.80 7.83
C GLY A 72 16.86 3.74 8.51
N THR A 73 17.37 4.67 9.33
CA THR A 73 16.52 5.67 9.99
C THR A 73 15.80 6.56 8.97
N ILE A 74 16.50 7.03 7.95
CA ILE A 74 15.89 7.85 6.89
C ILE A 74 14.80 7.06 6.17
N VAL A 75 15.05 5.80 5.80
CA VAL A 75 14.05 4.95 5.13
C VAL A 75 12.83 4.71 6.02
N ILE A 76 13.03 4.41 7.31
CA ILE A 76 11.93 4.25 8.26
C ILE A 76 11.07 5.51 8.31
N VAL A 77 11.67 6.69 8.46
CA VAL A 77 10.94 7.98 8.48
C VAL A 77 10.18 8.21 7.17
N MET A 78 10.80 7.88 6.02
CA MET A 78 10.15 8.02 4.72
C MET A 78 8.96 7.07 4.58
N VAL A 79 9.06 5.83 5.06
CA VAL A 79 7.93 4.87 5.04
C VAL A 79 6.80 5.36 5.95
N PHE A 80 7.11 5.92 7.13
CA PHE A 80 6.09 6.51 8.01
C PHE A 80 5.39 7.70 7.36
N GLU A 81 6.14 8.59 6.69
CA GLU A 81 5.55 9.71 5.95
C GLU A 81 4.71 9.25 4.76
N ALA A 82 5.17 8.24 4.02
CA ALA A 82 4.40 7.63 2.94
C ALA A 82 3.08 7.02 3.46
N ALA A 83 3.13 6.30 4.56
CA ALA A 83 1.94 5.75 5.22
C ALA A 83 0.97 6.86 5.69
N ARG A 84 1.50 7.95 6.24
CA ARG A 84 0.69 9.11 6.64
C ARG A 84 -0.05 9.73 5.45
N ARG A 85 0.59 9.82 4.29
CA ARG A 85 0.01 10.40 3.06
C ARG A 85 -1.13 9.58 2.48
N ILE A 86 -1.03 8.25 2.54
CA ILE A 86 -2.02 7.32 1.95
C ILE A 86 -3.11 6.98 2.95
N LEU A 87 -2.74 6.61 4.18
CA LEU A 87 -3.62 6.02 5.19
C LEU A 87 -4.02 7.02 6.29
N GLY A 88 -3.46 8.23 6.25
CA GLY A 88 -3.67 9.21 7.31
C GLY A 88 -2.81 8.95 8.55
N LEU A 89 -3.09 9.66 9.65
CA LEU A 89 -2.27 9.65 10.86
C LEU A 89 -2.45 8.42 11.76
N ALA A 90 -3.58 7.72 11.65
CA ALA A 90 -3.93 6.65 12.59
C ALA A 90 -2.89 5.52 12.61
N LEU A 91 -2.53 4.98 11.45
CA LEU A 91 -1.59 3.89 11.35
C LEU A 91 -0.16 4.28 11.75
N PRO A 92 0.42 5.41 11.29
CA PRO A 92 1.72 5.88 11.77
C PRO A 92 1.78 6.10 13.26
N ILE A 93 0.71 6.62 13.89
CA ILE A 93 0.67 6.80 15.36
C ILE A 93 0.75 5.44 16.06
N VAL A 94 -0.06 4.46 15.63
CA VAL A 94 -0.04 3.11 16.22
C VAL A 94 1.35 2.48 16.06
N CYS A 95 1.93 2.51 14.86
CA CYS A 95 3.27 1.99 14.62
C CYS A 95 4.33 2.73 15.47
N GLY A 96 4.23 4.06 15.58
CA GLY A 96 5.12 4.88 16.41
C GLY A 96 5.03 4.53 17.90
N LEU A 97 3.83 4.25 18.41
CA LEU A 97 3.64 3.78 19.79
C LEU A 97 4.31 2.43 20.03
N PHE A 98 4.21 1.49 19.09
CA PHE A 98 4.91 0.20 19.21
C PHE A 98 6.44 0.36 19.13
N LEU A 99 6.95 1.26 18.31
CA LEU A 99 8.39 1.56 18.28
C LEU A 99 8.84 2.20 19.59
N ALA A 100 8.08 3.15 20.12
CA ALA A 100 8.36 3.75 21.42
C ALA A 100 8.29 2.70 22.54
N TYR A 101 7.33 1.79 22.49
CA TYR A 101 7.25 0.67 23.41
C TYR A 101 8.52 -0.21 23.31
N GLY A 102 8.97 -0.53 22.11
CA GLY A 102 10.22 -1.29 21.89
C GLY A 102 11.45 -0.61 22.50
N LEU A 103 11.58 0.72 22.36
CA LEU A 103 12.70 1.50 22.87
C LEU A 103 12.66 1.68 24.40
N PHE A 104 11.48 1.97 24.95
CA PHE A 104 11.29 2.42 26.33
C PHE A 104 10.63 1.38 27.24
N GLY A 105 10.46 0.15 26.79
CA GLY A 105 9.76 -0.90 27.54
C GLY A 105 10.35 -1.21 28.91
N GLN A 106 11.63 -0.95 29.11
CA GLN A 106 12.30 -1.11 30.43
C GLN A 106 11.83 -0.14 31.53
N TYR A 107 11.20 0.98 31.12
CA TYR A 107 10.71 2.01 32.05
C TYR A 107 9.23 1.85 32.40
N LEU A 108 8.58 0.82 31.88
CA LEU A 108 7.17 0.59 32.06
C LEU A 108 6.89 -0.25 33.32
N PRO A 109 5.63 -0.24 33.85
CA PRO A 109 5.22 -1.10 34.96
C PRO A 109 5.47 -2.59 34.68
N GLU A 110 5.77 -3.37 35.71
CA GLU A 110 6.16 -4.79 35.63
C GLU A 110 5.24 -5.64 34.76
N ALA A 111 3.94 -5.35 34.73
CA ALA A 111 2.95 -6.09 33.96
C ALA A 111 3.16 -6.04 32.44
N ILE A 112 3.80 -4.98 31.93
CA ILE A 112 4.05 -4.74 30.50
C ILE A 112 5.52 -4.39 30.22
N ALA A 113 6.38 -4.45 31.25
CA ALA A 113 7.79 -4.17 31.11
C ALA A 113 8.49 -5.27 30.30
N HIS A 114 9.46 -4.87 29.50
CA HIS A 114 10.44 -5.77 28.88
C HIS A 114 11.84 -5.13 28.91
N ARG A 115 12.87 -5.89 28.55
CA ARG A 115 14.27 -5.47 28.67
C ARG A 115 14.63 -4.19 27.91
N GLY A 116 13.74 -3.66 27.05
CA GLY A 116 14.05 -2.61 26.08
C GLY A 116 14.97 -3.10 24.95
N TYR A 117 14.89 -2.47 23.80
CA TYR A 117 15.79 -2.75 22.67
C TYR A 117 16.59 -1.49 22.36
N GLY A 118 17.87 -1.66 21.99
CA GLY A 118 18.69 -0.57 21.53
C GLY A 118 18.19 -0.01 20.19
N PHE A 119 18.50 1.25 19.94
CA PHE A 119 18.14 1.90 18.68
C PHE A 119 18.71 1.16 17.45
N ASP A 120 19.95 0.69 17.57
CA ASP A 120 20.64 -0.14 16.59
C ASP A 120 19.89 -1.44 16.29
N GLN A 121 19.38 -2.10 17.34
CA GLN A 121 18.61 -3.34 17.20
C GLN A 121 17.29 -3.10 16.48
N ILE A 122 16.58 -2.00 16.78
CA ILE A 122 15.32 -1.66 16.12
C ILE A 122 15.56 -1.31 14.65
N VAL A 123 16.57 -0.51 14.32
CA VAL A 123 16.90 -0.19 12.93
C VAL A 123 17.34 -1.45 12.18
N ASN A 124 18.16 -2.30 12.81
CA ASN A 124 18.56 -3.57 12.22
C ASN A 124 17.36 -4.45 11.90
N GLN A 125 16.41 -4.61 12.82
CA GLN A 125 15.21 -5.41 12.65
C GLN A 125 14.28 -4.86 11.55
N LEU A 126 14.11 -3.54 11.49
CA LEU A 126 13.18 -2.91 10.56
C LEU A 126 13.74 -2.76 9.15
N PHE A 127 15.03 -2.44 9.01
CA PHE A 127 15.64 -2.05 7.74
C PHE A 127 16.60 -3.08 7.18
N LEU A 128 17.48 -3.68 7.98
CA LEU A 128 18.51 -4.60 7.49
C LEU A 128 18.00 -6.04 7.40
N GLY A 129 17.06 -6.42 8.28
CA GLY A 129 16.48 -7.75 8.33
C GLY A 129 15.34 -7.98 7.34
N THR A 130 14.93 -9.24 7.26
CA THR A 130 13.76 -9.70 6.47
C THR A 130 12.48 -9.80 7.31
N GLU A 131 12.47 -9.24 8.51
CA GLU A 131 11.33 -9.30 9.44
C GLU A 131 10.57 -7.96 9.53
N GLY A 132 11.21 -6.86 9.13
CA GLY A 132 10.64 -5.52 9.17
C GLY A 132 10.02 -5.07 7.85
N ILE A 133 10.49 -3.93 7.33
CA ILE A 133 9.99 -3.30 6.09
C ILE A 133 10.12 -4.24 4.90
N TYR A 134 11.15 -5.07 4.84
CA TYR A 134 11.43 -6.04 3.77
C TYR A 134 10.96 -7.45 4.10
N GLY A 135 10.00 -7.57 4.99
CA GLY A 135 9.45 -8.84 5.47
C GLY A 135 8.46 -9.52 4.51
N ILE A 136 7.77 -10.54 5.04
CA ILE A 136 6.78 -11.32 4.30
C ILE A 136 5.69 -10.46 3.66
N PRO A 137 5.12 -9.42 4.31
CA PRO A 137 4.11 -8.58 3.67
C PRO A 137 4.62 -7.90 2.38
N THR A 138 5.87 -7.44 2.39
CA THR A 138 6.50 -6.84 1.22
C THR A 138 6.76 -7.87 0.11
N LEU A 139 7.15 -9.10 0.46
CA LEU A 139 7.27 -10.20 -0.49
C LEU A 139 5.94 -10.48 -1.18
N VAL A 140 4.88 -10.62 -0.41
CA VAL A 140 3.53 -10.89 -0.93
C VAL A 140 3.06 -9.73 -1.82
N SER A 141 3.32 -8.49 -1.41
CA SER A 141 3.02 -7.29 -2.20
C SER A 141 3.78 -7.27 -3.53
N ALA A 142 5.08 -7.56 -3.49
CA ALA A 142 5.95 -7.52 -4.67
C ALA A 142 5.68 -8.64 -5.68
N THR A 143 5.09 -9.73 -5.26
CA THR A 143 4.86 -10.92 -6.09
C THR A 143 3.37 -11.12 -6.38
N TYR A 144 2.65 -11.65 -5.42
CA TYR A 144 1.26 -12.06 -5.62
C TYR A 144 0.31 -10.90 -5.83
N ILE A 145 0.36 -9.89 -4.96
CA ILE A 145 -0.58 -8.75 -5.03
C ILE A 145 -0.33 -7.95 -6.30
N PHE A 146 0.94 -7.68 -6.64
CA PHE A 146 1.29 -6.97 -7.87
C PHE A 146 0.76 -7.69 -9.12
N LEU A 147 1.01 -8.99 -9.23
CA LEU A 147 0.54 -9.79 -10.37
C LEU A 147 -0.99 -9.87 -10.40
N PHE A 148 -1.63 -9.95 -9.23
CA PHE A 148 -3.09 -9.99 -9.14
C PHE A 148 -3.73 -8.68 -9.60
N ILE A 149 -3.17 -7.54 -9.19
CA ILE A 149 -3.62 -6.21 -9.62
C ILE A 149 -3.40 -6.03 -11.12
N LEU A 150 -2.23 -6.44 -11.63
CA LEU A 150 -1.91 -6.37 -13.05
C LEU A 150 -2.91 -7.23 -13.87
N PHE A 151 -3.16 -8.45 -13.45
CA PHE A 151 -4.12 -9.36 -14.08
C PHE A 151 -5.55 -8.78 -14.03
N GLY A 152 -5.98 -8.27 -12.88
CA GLY A 152 -7.27 -7.61 -12.73
C GLY A 152 -7.44 -6.42 -13.67
N SER A 153 -6.42 -5.57 -13.78
CA SER A 153 -6.41 -4.43 -14.71
C SER A 153 -6.50 -4.90 -16.18
N PHE A 154 -5.83 -5.99 -16.51
CA PHE A 154 -5.90 -6.59 -17.84
C PHE A 154 -7.32 -7.10 -18.16
N LEU A 155 -7.95 -7.80 -17.24
CA LEU A 155 -9.32 -8.29 -17.37
C LEU A 155 -10.33 -7.13 -17.50
N GLU A 156 -10.15 -6.06 -16.74
CA GLU A 156 -10.98 -4.87 -16.82
C GLU A 156 -10.95 -4.28 -18.24
N HIS A 157 -9.76 -4.10 -18.82
CA HIS A 157 -9.58 -3.58 -20.16
C HIS A 157 -10.04 -4.59 -21.26
N ALA A 158 -9.97 -5.89 -21.00
CA ALA A 158 -10.46 -6.93 -21.89
C ALA A 158 -12.00 -6.98 -21.99
N GLY A 159 -12.73 -6.15 -21.26
CA GLY A 159 -14.19 -6.06 -21.32
C GLY A 159 -14.93 -6.94 -20.32
N MET A 160 -14.26 -7.46 -19.29
CA MET A 160 -14.88 -8.29 -18.25
C MET A 160 -16.05 -7.57 -17.56
N ILE A 161 -15.98 -6.25 -17.40
CA ILE A 161 -17.06 -5.45 -16.83
C ILE A 161 -18.35 -5.58 -17.66
N ARG A 162 -18.23 -5.56 -19.00
CA ARG A 162 -19.37 -5.74 -19.91
C ARG A 162 -19.96 -7.13 -19.78
N LEU A 163 -19.10 -8.15 -19.69
CA LEU A 163 -19.51 -9.53 -19.49
C LEU A 163 -20.28 -9.71 -18.17
N PHE A 164 -19.75 -9.20 -17.06
CA PHE A 164 -20.41 -9.31 -15.76
C PHE A 164 -21.75 -8.58 -15.71
N ASN A 165 -21.83 -7.41 -16.31
CA ASN A 165 -23.09 -6.68 -16.43
C ASN A 165 -24.12 -7.42 -17.30
N ALA A 166 -23.68 -8.02 -18.41
CA ALA A 166 -24.53 -8.82 -19.27
C ALA A 166 -25.04 -10.09 -18.57
N LEU A 167 -24.16 -10.78 -17.85
CA LEU A 167 -24.53 -11.96 -17.05
C LEU A 167 -25.53 -11.58 -15.95
N ALA A 168 -25.27 -10.51 -15.19
CA ALA A 168 -26.17 -10.05 -14.15
C ALA A 168 -27.54 -9.64 -14.72
N LEU A 169 -27.57 -8.96 -15.87
CA LEU A 169 -28.80 -8.62 -16.56
C LEU A 169 -29.58 -9.87 -17.01
N GLY A 170 -28.92 -10.88 -17.57
CA GLY A 170 -29.52 -12.13 -17.97
C GLY A 170 -30.11 -12.91 -16.79
N LEU A 171 -29.42 -12.90 -15.64
CA LEU A 171 -29.84 -13.66 -14.47
C LEU A 171 -31.01 -13.01 -13.72
N VAL A 172 -30.96 -11.70 -13.49
CA VAL A 172 -31.92 -11.03 -12.60
C VAL A 172 -32.59 -9.79 -13.20
N GLY A 173 -32.27 -9.42 -14.44
CA GLY A 173 -32.81 -8.22 -15.09
C GLY A 173 -34.32 -8.24 -15.25
N HIS A 174 -34.91 -9.44 -15.44
CA HIS A 174 -36.34 -9.66 -15.56
C HIS A 174 -37.12 -9.64 -14.24
N ALA A 175 -36.40 -9.72 -13.11
CA ALA A 175 -37.03 -9.78 -11.80
C ALA A 175 -37.51 -8.41 -11.34
N GLN A 176 -38.49 -8.39 -10.42
CA GLN A 176 -38.96 -7.16 -9.80
C GLN A 176 -37.79 -6.47 -9.04
N GLY A 177 -37.55 -5.19 -9.33
CA GLY A 177 -36.34 -4.49 -8.87
C GLY A 177 -35.05 -4.89 -9.62
N GLY A 178 -35.18 -5.43 -10.84
CA GLY A 178 -34.08 -5.93 -11.67
C GLY A 178 -32.84 -5.05 -11.71
N PRO A 179 -32.95 -3.74 -12.02
CA PRO A 179 -31.75 -2.87 -12.10
C PRO A 179 -30.94 -2.81 -10.81
N ALA A 180 -31.56 -2.79 -9.63
CA ALA A 180 -30.86 -2.81 -8.35
C ALA A 180 -30.19 -4.17 -8.09
N LYS A 181 -30.88 -5.28 -8.42
CA LYS A 181 -30.32 -6.63 -8.30
C LYS A 181 -29.13 -6.84 -9.24
N VAL A 182 -29.21 -6.31 -10.47
CA VAL A 182 -28.10 -6.29 -11.42
C VAL A 182 -26.91 -5.57 -10.84
N ALA A 183 -27.10 -4.41 -10.19
CA ALA A 183 -26.02 -3.67 -9.57
C ALA A 183 -25.31 -4.50 -8.47
N VAL A 184 -26.07 -5.19 -7.62
CA VAL A 184 -25.52 -6.04 -6.55
C VAL A 184 -24.70 -7.21 -7.12
N ILE A 185 -25.27 -7.93 -8.09
CA ILE A 185 -24.62 -9.11 -8.69
C ILE A 185 -23.37 -8.69 -9.48
N SER A 186 -23.47 -7.64 -10.32
CA SER A 186 -22.31 -7.13 -11.06
C SER A 186 -21.20 -6.66 -10.13
N SER A 187 -21.56 -5.98 -9.04
CA SER A 187 -20.59 -5.53 -8.02
C SER A 187 -19.95 -6.72 -7.30
N GLY A 188 -20.72 -7.76 -6.97
CA GLY A 188 -20.18 -8.99 -6.38
C GLY A 188 -19.20 -9.70 -7.32
N LEU A 189 -19.57 -9.86 -8.60
CA LEU A 189 -18.69 -10.46 -9.61
C LEU A 189 -17.43 -9.61 -9.83
N MET A 190 -17.56 -8.29 -9.92
CA MET A 190 -16.41 -7.40 -10.08
C MET A 190 -15.51 -7.43 -8.85
N GLY A 191 -16.07 -7.58 -7.65
CA GLY A 191 -15.33 -7.73 -6.39
C GLY A 191 -14.43 -8.97 -6.33
N THR A 192 -14.70 -9.99 -7.14
CA THR A 192 -13.81 -11.16 -7.26
C THR A 192 -12.51 -10.87 -7.99
N ILE A 193 -12.49 -9.80 -8.80
CA ILE A 193 -11.32 -9.41 -9.61
C ILE A 193 -10.65 -8.17 -9.00
N SER A 194 -11.44 -7.21 -8.52
CA SER A 194 -10.96 -5.95 -7.96
C SER A 194 -10.86 -6.03 -6.44
N GLY A 195 -9.68 -5.84 -5.89
CA GLY A 195 -9.47 -5.73 -4.43
C GLY A 195 -9.88 -4.38 -3.82
N SER A 196 -10.33 -3.42 -4.65
CA SER A 196 -10.67 -2.06 -4.22
C SER A 196 -12.17 -1.80 -4.29
N GLY A 197 -12.82 -1.57 -3.14
CA GLY A 197 -14.23 -1.18 -3.07
C GLY A 197 -14.52 0.12 -3.82
N VAL A 198 -13.62 1.10 -3.77
CA VAL A 198 -13.76 2.37 -4.50
C VAL A 198 -13.70 2.15 -6.01
N ALA A 199 -12.73 1.37 -6.49
CA ALA A 199 -12.63 1.05 -7.91
C ALA A 199 -13.88 0.28 -8.39
N ASN A 200 -14.39 -0.67 -7.60
CA ASN A 200 -15.60 -1.41 -7.91
C ASN A 200 -16.82 -0.49 -8.05
N VAL A 201 -17.02 0.44 -7.12
CA VAL A 201 -18.14 1.40 -7.21
C VAL A 201 -18.00 2.29 -8.45
N LEU A 202 -16.80 2.76 -8.77
CA LEU A 202 -16.57 3.60 -9.94
C LEU A 202 -16.83 2.85 -11.25
N THR A 203 -16.34 1.62 -11.38
CA THR A 203 -16.45 0.84 -12.63
C THR A 203 -17.86 0.30 -12.85
N VAL A 204 -18.43 -0.39 -11.87
CA VAL A 204 -19.79 -0.95 -11.97
C VAL A 204 -20.85 0.16 -11.94
N GLY A 205 -20.62 1.21 -11.14
CA GLY A 205 -21.52 2.35 -11.00
C GLY A 205 -21.74 3.13 -12.31
N GLN A 206 -20.73 3.23 -13.18
CA GLN A 206 -20.86 3.87 -14.50
C GLN A 206 -21.95 3.24 -15.38
N PHE A 207 -22.19 1.96 -15.21
CA PHE A 207 -23.23 1.24 -15.92
C PHE A 207 -24.53 1.17 -15.12
N THR A 208 -24.47 0.78 -13.87
CA THR A 208 -25.65 0.46 -13.06
C THR A 208 -26.43 1.69 -12.62
N ILE A 209 -25.76 2.82 -12.34
CA ILE A 209 -26.43 4.07 -11.95
C ILE A 209 -27.30 4.63 -13.10
N PRO A 210 -26.81 4.77 -14.35
CA PRO A 210 -27.67 5.16 -15.48
C PRO A 210 -28.79 4.16 -15.74
N LEU A 211 -28.53 2.85 -15.58
CA LEU A 211 -29.55 1.83 -15.72
C LEU A 211 -30.66 2.03 -14.70
N MET A 212 -30.36 2.17 -13.44
CA MET A 212 -31.35 2.42 -12.38
C MET A 212 -32.15 3.70 -12.64
N LYS A 213 -31.49 4.80 -13.03
CA LYS A 213 -32.15 6.06 -13.36
C LYS A 213 -33.17 5.91 -14.50
N ARG A 214 -32.87 5.12 -15.55
CA ARG A 214 -33.78 4.83 -16.65
C ARG A 214 -35.03 4.09 -16.21
N PHE A 215 -34.95 3.32 -15.14
CA PHE A 215 -36.08 2.58 -14.56
C PHE A 215 -36.79 3.32 -13.43
N GLY A 216 -36.57 4.64 -13.27
CA GLY A 216 -37.32 5.50 -12.37
C GLY A 216 -36.78 5.56 -10.95
N TYR A 217 -35.55 5.05 -10.66
CA TYR A 217 -34.91 5.23 -9.36
C TYR A 217 -34.50 6.69 -9.18
N THR A 218 -34.95 7.31 -8.11
CA THR A 218 -34.60 8.69 -7.76
C THR A 218 -33.17 8.77 -7.18
N PRO A 219 -32.40 9.82 -7.52
CA PRO A 219 -31.15 10.09 -6.81
C PRO A 219 -31.46 10.39 -5.33
N VAL A 220 -30.78 9.74 -4.43
CA VAL A 220 -30.83 10.03 -2.98
C VAL A 220 -29.73 10.99 -2.64
#